data_b8406a565b338cc785fd49e5d5047c7f
#
_entry.id   b8406a565b338cc785fd49e5d5047c7f
#
_cell.length_a   1.000
_cell.length_b   1.000
_cell.length_c   1.000
_cell.angle_alpha   90.00
_cell.angle_beta   90.00
_cell.angle_gamma   90.00
#
_symmetry.space_group_name_H-M   'P 1'
#
loop_
_entity.id
_entity.type
_entity.pdbx_description
1 polymer ?
#
loop_
_entity_poly.entity_id
_entity_poly.type
_entity_poly.pdbx_seq_one_letter_code
_entity_poly.pdbx_strand_id
1 'polypeptide(L)'
;GKKTGFEDEIKSNFHQETVDANDASVEKNLNSETFDEKAKKEFLKGAQIAYETIVTNFSKGKLKDIKSLLDLNVYEQFNSALDERKSKNYSSETTFVGINSAEIKDHKQNKNMLEVTVEFVSEIISCIKDKENKIISGDPEKVKKVHDVWKFSKDSRSKNPNWLLIDTQA
;
A
#
# COMPACT_ATOMS: atom_id res chain seq x y z
N GLY A 1 4.07 18.26 -4.37
CA GLY A 1 4.15 17.65 -3.74
C GLY A 1 5.20 16.77 -3.28
N LYS A 2 5.41 16.73 -2.13
CA LYS A 2 6.27 16.00 -1.64
C LYS A 2 5.80 14.74 -1.23
N LYS A 3 6.34 13.74 -1.52
CA LYS A 3 6.01 12.50 -1.11
C LYS A 3 6.43 12.38 0.22
N THR A 4 5.82 11.67 1.01
CA THR A 4 6.21 11.57 2.35
C THR A 4 5.83 10.27 2.92
N GLY A 5 6.39 9.93 3.99
CA GLY A 5 6.05 8.75 4.72
C GLY A 5 6.44 7.45 4.07
N PHE A 6 5.54 6.53 4.12
CA PHE A 6 5.78 5.19 3.66
C PHE A 6 6.29 5.14 2.23
N GLU A 7 5.73 5.95 1.38
CA GLU A 7 6.10 5.90 0.03
C GLU A 7 7.54 6.35 -0.19
N ASP A 8 8.02 7.29 0.55
CA ASP A 8 9.38 7.74 0.38
C ASP A 8 10.34 6.64 0.72
N GLU A 9 9.99 5.79 1.67
CA GLU A 9 10.87 4.77 2.07
C GLU A 9 11.04 3.70 1.01
N ILE A 10 10.08 3.36 0.27
CA ILE A 10 10.25 2.31 -0.69
C ILE A 10 10.42 2.82 -2.08
N LYS A 11 10.17 4.11 -2.34
CA LYS A 11 10.32 4.63 -3.58
C LYS A 11 11.55 4.30 -4.31
N SER A 12 12.67 4.30 -3.73
CA SER A 12 13.86 4.04 -4.42
C SER A 12 13.94 2.61 -4.91
N ASN A 13 13.26 1.73 -4.25
CA ASN A 13 13.35 0.38 -4.65
C ASN A 13 12.20 0.02 -5.57
N PHE A 14 11.19 0.83 -5.67
CA PHE A 14 10.07 0.46 -6.40
C PHE A 14 10.12 1.02 -7.76
N HIS A 15 10.44 0.39 -8.75
CA HIS A 15 10.64 0.92 -9.96
C HIS A 15 9.46 0.78 -10.73
N GLN A 16 8.74 1.57 -10.94
CA GLN A 16 7.61 1.52 -11.58
C GLN A 16 7.64 1.37 -12.96
N GLU A 17 7.32 0.57 -13.50
CA GLU A 17 7.30 0.37 -14.79
C GLU A 17 6.11 0.64 -15.35
N THR A 18 5.89 1.42 -15.96
CA THR A 18 4.72 1.78 -16.40
C THR A 18 4.31 1.10 -17.48
N VAL A 19 3.62 0.59 -17.57
CA VAL A 19 3.22 -0.12 -18.53
C VAL A 19 2.25 0.42 -19.18
N ASP A 20 2.04 0.51 -20.06
CA ASP A 20 1.12 1.09 -20.70
C ASP A 20 0.05 0.42 -20.83
N ALA A 21 -0.63 0.55 -20.59
CA ALA A 21 -1.69 -0.05 -20.61
C ALA A 21 -2.53 0.10 -21.59
N ASN A 22 -2.42 0.53 -22.32
CA ASN A 22 -3.25 0.81 -23.25
C ASN A 22 -4.16 -0.15 -23.56
N ASP A 23 -4.01 -1.03 -23.59
CA ASP A 23 -4.81 -1.90 -24.05
C ASP A 23 -5.91 -2.18 -23.37
N ALA A 24 -6.03 -2.08 -22.56
CA ALA A 24 -7.01 -2.51 -21.88
C ALA A 24 -8.20 -2.20 -22.33
N SER A 25 -8.61 -1.75 -22.43
CA SER A 25 -9.67 -1.31 -22.86
C SER A 25 -10.70 -2.08 -23.05
N VAL A 26 -11.07 -2.63 -23.10
CA VAL A 26 -12.03 -3.25 -23.38
C VAL A 26 -12.89 -3.91 -22.69
N GLU A 27 -12.93 -4.70 -22.38
CA GLU A 27 -13.79 -5.42 -21.84
C GLU A 27 -14.49 -4.97 -20.89
N LYS A 28 -14.94 -4.57 -20.64
CA LYS A 28 -15.49 -4.06 -19.78
C LYS A 28 -16.62 -4.53 -19.37
N ASN A 29 -17.10 -4.25 -18.62
CA ASN A 29 -18.28 -4.42 -18.18
C ASN A 29 -18.79 -5.66 -17.90
N LEU A 30 -18.46 -6.48 -18.05
CA LEU A 30 -18.99 -7.57 -17.76
C LEU A 30 -19.22 -7.81 -16.40
N ASN A 31 -18.55 -7.59 -15.49
CA ASN A 31 -18.78 -7.91 -14.18
C ASN A 31 -19.04 -6.77 -13.36
N SER A 32 -19.51 -5.76 -13.90
CA SER A 32 -19.72 -4.64 -13.05
C SER A 32 -20.74 -4.98 -12.02
N GLU A 33 -21.57 -5.97 -12.21
CA GLU A 33 -22.48 -6.25 -11.19
C GLU A 33 -21.88 -6.97 -10.10
N THR A 34 -20.76 -7.62 -10.24
CA THR A 34 -20.19 -8.35 -9.11
C THR A 34 -19.49 -7.38 -8.20
N PHE A 35 -19.14 -6.18 -8.67
CA PHE A 35 -18.49 -5.22 -7.79
C PHE A 35 -19.45 -4.04 -7.64
N ASP A 36 -20.59 -4.31 -7.04
CA ASP A 36 -21.63 -3.32 -6.87
C ASP A 36 -21.34 -2.47 -5.63
N GLU A 37 -22.23 -1.60 -5.29
CA GLU A 37 -22.02 -0.66 -4.19
C GLU A 37 -21.79 -1.36 -2.86
N LYS A 38 -22.46 -2.47 -2.65
CA LYS A 38 -22.28 -3.18 -1.40
C LYS A 38 -20.90 -3.79 -1.35
N ALA A 39 -20.46 -4.39 -2.46
CA ALA A 39 -19.14 -5.01 -2.55
C ALA A 39 -18.06 -3.94 -2.39
N LYS A 40 -18.27 -2.74 -2.94
CA LYS A 40 -17.30 -1.66 -2.82
C LYS A 40 -17.18 -1.22 -1.38
N LYS A 41 -18.27 -1.18 -0.67
CA LYS A 41 -18.24 -0.78 0.71
C LYS A 41 -17.49 -1.78 1.55
N GLU A 42 -17.74 -3.04 1.31
CA GLU A 42 -17.07 -4.09 2.05
C GLU A 42 -15.58 -4.11 1.73
N PHE A 43 -15.27 -3.88 0.45
CA PHE A 43 -13.87 -3.83 0.04
C PHE A 43 -13.18 -2.67 0.76
N LEU A 44 -13.77 -1.50 0.81
CA LEU A 44 -13.12 -0.37 1.44
C LEU A 44 -12.89 -0.56 2.92
N LYS A 45 -13.78 -1.30 3.57
CA LYS A 45 -13.59 -1.56 4.96
C LYS A 45 -12.36 -2.40 5.15
N GLY A 46 -12.21 -3.45 4.35
CA GLY A 46 -11.05 -4.33 4.43
C GLY A 46 -9.76 -3.63 3.99
N ALA A 47 -9.87 -2.77 2.98
CA ALA A 47 -8.69 -2.07 2.46
C ALA A 47 -8.12 -1.10 3.49
N GLN A 48 -8.98 -0.48 4.29
CA GLN A 48 -8.52 0.42 5.32
C GLN A 48 -7.78 -0.33 6.43
N ILE A 49 -8.29 -1.50 6.79
CA ILE A 49 -7.64 -2.32 7.79
C ILE A 49 -6.30 -2.80 7.26
N ALA A 50 -6.27 -3.22 5.99
CA ALA A 50 -5.03 -3.69 5.39
C ALA A 50 -3.99 -2.56 5.32
N TYR A 51 -4.44 -1.35 4.96
CA TYR A 51 -3.54 -0.21 4.85
C TYR A 51 -2.86 0.05 6.19
N GLU A 52 -3.63 0.16 7.25
CA GLU A 52 -3.06 0.42 8.57
C GLU A 52 -2.12 -0.70 9.00
N THR A 53 -2.53 -1.94 8.77
CA THR A 53 -1.74 -3.09 9.16
C THR A 53 -0.41 -3.13 8.41
N ILE A 54 -0.46 -2.86 7.10
CA ILE A 54 0.74 -2.90 6.28
C ILE A 54 1.70 -1.76 6.66
N VAL A 55 1.19 -0.55 6.79
CA VAL A 55 2.03 0.59 7.13
C VAL A 55 2.69 0.38 8.49
N THR A 56 1.94 -0.07 9.45
CA THR A 56 2.44 -0.26 10.80
C THR A 56 3.49 -1.36 10.85
N ASN A 57 3.22 -2.47 10.20
CA ASN A 57 4.16 -3.59 10.24
C ASN A 57 5.41 -3.33 9.41
N PHE A 58 5.27 -2.62 8.31
CA PHE A 58 6.44 -2.25 7.53
C PHE A 58 7.34 -1.34 8.37
N SER A 59 6.78 -0.40 9.09
CA SER A 59 7.57 0.48 9.93
C SER A 59 8.33 -0.33 10.96
N LYS A 60 7.69 -1.34 11.56
CA LYS A 60 8.33 -2.16 12.57
C LYS A 60 9.27 -3.21 11.98
N GLY A 61 9.34 -3.33 10.67
CA GLY A 61 10.19 -4.32 10.05
C GLY A 61 9.63 -5.73 10.10
N LYS A 62 8.33 -5.88 10.36
CA LYS A 62 7.73 -7.19 10.51
C LYS A 62 6.97 -7.64 9.30
N LEU A 63 7.65 -7.98 8.22
CA LEU A 63 6.99 -8.40 7.01
C LEU A 63 6.26 -9.72 7.12
N LYS A 64 6.73 -10.61 7.98
CA LYS A 64 6.12 -11.87 8.10
C LYS A 64 4.67 -11.74 8.45
N ASP A 65 4.33 -10.76 9.23
CA ASP A 65 2.96 -10.60 9.71
C ASP A 65 2.02 -10.09 8.65
N ILE A 66 2.53 -9.58 7.53
CA ILE A 66 1.70 -9.05 6.47
C ILE A 66 1.92 -9.77 5.14
N LYS A 67 2.68 -10.84 5.16
CA LYS A 67 3.00 -11.54 3.92
C LYS A 67 1.76 -11.97 3.16
N SER A 68 0.73 -12.38 3.85
CA SER A 68 -0.48 -12.86 3.20
C SER A 68 -1.29 -11.75 2.55
N LEU A 69 -0.94 -10.48 2.80
CA LEU A 69 -1.65 -9.35 2.24
C LEU A 69 -0.94 -8.78 1.02
N LEU A 70 0.23 -9.31 0.67
CA LEU A 70 1.05 -8.74 -0.39
C LEU A 70 1.29 -9.77 -1.49
N ASP A 71 1.32 -9.33 -2.73
CA ASP A 71 1.71 -10.27 -3.76
C ASP A 71 3.23 -10.37 -3.70
N LEU A 72 3.80 -11.32 -4.40
CA LEU A 72 5.21 -11.59 -4.31
C LEU A 72 6.06 -10.41 -4.70
N ASN A 73 5.68 -9.72 -5.71
CA ASN A 73 6.43 -8.58 -6.18
C ASN A 73 6.49 -7.50 -5.14
N VAL A 74 5.40 -7.16 -4.53
CA VAL A 74 5.36 -6.13 -3.49
C VAL A 74 6.14 -6.61 -2.27
N TYR A 75 5.99 -7.91 -1.94
CA TYR A 75 6.71 -8.45 -0.80
C TYR A 75 8.22 -8.30 -1.00
N GLU A 76 8.69 -8.60 -2.20
CA GLU A 76 10.12 -8.52 -2.47
C GLU A 76 10.63 -7.08 -2.43
N GLN A 77 9.82 -6.14 -2.88
CA GLN A 77 10.23 -4.76 -2.86
C GLN A 77 10.27 -4.22 -1.45
N PHE A 78 9.30 -4.61 -0.63
CA PHE A 78 9.27 -4.19 0.76
C PHE A 78 10.47 -4.81 1.50
N ASN A 79 10.76 -6.07 1.19
CA ASN A 79 11.87 -6.75 1.84
C ASN A 79 13.20 -6.08 1.48
N SER A 80 13.37 -5.68 0.23
CA SER A 80 14.56 -4.96 -0.18
C SER A 80 14.70 -3.64 0.55
N ALA A 81 13.60 -2.93 0.71
CA ALA A 81 13.63 -1.65 1.41
C ALA A 81 14.03 -1.85 2.87
N LEU A 82 13.53 -2.91 3.49
CA LEU A 82 13.88 -3.17 4.89
C LEU A 82 15.32 -3.63 5.02
N ASP A 83 15.83 -4.37 4.04
CA ASP A 83 17.22 -4.80 4.06
C ASP A 83 18.13 -3.58 3.94
N GLU A 84 17.77 -2.64 3.09
CA GLU A 84 18.58 -1.44 2.92
C GLU A 84 18.57 -0.63 4.21
N ARG A 85 17.41 -0.49 4.84
CA ARG A 85 17.29 0.24 6.08
C ARG A 85 18.16 -0.41 7.16
N LYS A 86 18.12 -1.75 7.20
CA LYS A 86 18.90 -2.45 8.19
C LYS A 86 20.38 -2.31 7.92
N SER A 87 20.80 -2.35 6.66
CA SER A 87 22.22 -2.25 6.33
C SER A 87 22.78 -0.88 6.73
N LYS A 88 21.93 0.12 6.81
CA LYS A 88 22.37 1.45 7.21
C LYS A 88 22.20 1.65 8.70
N ASN A 89 21.71 0.65 9.40
CA ASN A 89 21.44 0.71 10.82
C ASN A 89 20.42 1.79 11.14
N TYR A 90 19.46 1.96 10.28
CA TYR A 90 18.40 2.92 10.52
C TYR A 90 17.21 2.22 11.17
N SER A 91 16.47 2.94 11.97
CA SER A 91 15.24 2.41 12.55
C SER A 91 14.11 3.37 12.26
N SER A 92 12.92 2.83 12.09
CA SER A 92 11.75 3.62 11.77
C SER A 92 10.78 3.59 12.93
N GLU A 93 10.22 4.72 13.27
CA GLU A 93 9.21 4.79 14.32
C GLU A 93 7.98 5.45 13.69
N THR A 94 6.85 4.81 13.74
CA THR A 94 5.63 5.36 13.17
C THR A 94 4.47 5.13 14.11
N THR A 95 3.71 6.19 14.35
CA THR A 95 2.46 6.09 15.07
C THR A 95 1.37 6.39 14.04
N PHE A 96 0.46 5.47 13.87
CA PHE A 96 -0.61 5.64 12.90
C PHE A 96 -1.74 6.36 13.61
N VAL A 97 -2.06 7.58 13.17
CA VAL A 97 -3.10 8.37 13.82
C VAL A 97 -4.46 8.01 13.27
N GLY A 98 -4.61 7.93 11.99
CA GLY A 98 -5.90 7.53 11.40
C GLY A 98 -6.00 7.77 9.92
N ILE A 99 -7.04 7.27 9.32
CA ILE A 99 -7.31 7.46 7.91
C ILE A 99 -8.34 8.56 7.78
N ASN A 100 -8.00 9.61 7.04
CA ASN A 100 -8.93 10.70 6.81
C ASN A 100 -9.91 10.35 5.69
N SER A 101 -9.44 9.68 4.67
CA SER A 101 -10.33 9.24 3.59
C SER A 101 -9.75 8.07 2.83
N ALA A 102 -10.61 7.27 2.27
CA ALA A 102 -10.23 6.16 1.42
C ALA A 102 -11.26 6.12 0.30
N GLU A 103 -10.81 6.31 -0.92
CA GLU A 103 -11.70 6.34 -2.06
C GLU A 103 -11.27 5.43 -3.17
N ILE A 104 -12.20 4.71 -3.76
CA ILE A 104 -11.91 3.89 -4.93
C ILE A 104 -11.80 4.84 -6.10
N LYS A 105 -10.65 4.86 -6.73
CA LYS A 105 -10.42 5.74 -7.87
C LYS A 105 -10.68 5.01 -9.18
N ASP A 106 -10.56 3.70 -9.21
CA ASP A 106 -10.73 2.94 -10.43
C ASP A 106 -10.88 1.47 -10.09
N HIS A 107 -11.54 0.71 -10.93
CA HIS A 107 -11.52 -0.72 -10.79
C HIS A 107 -11.70 -1.34 -12.18
N LYS A 108 -11.12 -2.49 -12.39
CA LYS A 108 -11.28 -3.15 -13.66
C LYS A 108 -11.18 -4.65 -13.52
N GLN A 109 -11.87 -5.34 -14.38
CA GLN A 109 -11.89 -6.77 -14.37
C GLN A 109 -11.07 -7.24 -15.56
N ASN A 110 -10.10 -8.11 -15.32
CA ASN A 110 -9.29 -8.61 -16.40
C ASN A 110 -9.33 -10.12 -16.24
N LYS A 111 -10.10 -10.80 -17.03
CA LYS A 111 -10.30 -12.22 -16.90
C LYS A 111 -10.84 -12.53 -15.51
N ASN A 112 -10.11 -13.28 -14.71
CA ASN A 112 -10.61 -13.63 -13.40
C ASN A 112 -10.09 -12.70 -12.32
N MET A 113 -9.33 -11.68 -12.71
CA MET A 113 -8.74 -10.79 -11.71
C MET A 113 -9.51 -9.50 -11.65
N LEU A 114 -9.86 -9.09 -10.45
CA LEU A 114 -10.48 -7.79 -10.24
C LEU A 114 -9.42 -6.93 -9.58
N GLU A 115 -9.11 -5.77 -10.17
CA GLU A 115 -8.13 -4.86 -9.63
C GLU A 115 -8.81 -3.57 -9.20
N VAL A 116 -8.52 -3.10 -8.03
CA VAL A 116 -9.13 -1.89 -7.49
C VAL A 116 -8.05 -0.94 -7.00
N THR A 117 -8.12 0.30 -7.46
CA THR A 117 -7.16 1.33 -7.06
C THR A 117 -7.83 2.23 -6.03
N VAL A 118 -7.16 2.42 -4.90
CA VAL A 118 -7.69 3.20 -3.80
C VAL A 118 -6.74 4.32 -3.44
N GLU A 119 -7.28 5.50 -3.21
CA GLU A 119 -6.48 6.60 -2.72
C GLU A 119 -6.76 6.73 -1.25
N PHE A 120 -5.71 6.70 -0.43
CA PHE A 120 -5.83 6.86 1.01
C PHE A 120 -5.21 8.19 1.39
N VAL A 121 -5.87 8.91 2.28
CA VAL A 121 -5.28 10.07 2.90
C VAL A 121 -5.27 9.75 4.38
N SER A 122 -4.10 9.71 4.98
CA SER A 122 -4.00 9.34 6.38
C SER A 122 -3.12 10.31 7.14
N GLU A 123 -3.08 10.17 8.45
CA GLU A 123 -2.22 10.98 9.28
C GLU A 123 -1.36 10.05 10.10
N ILE A 124 -0.07 10.34 10.14
CA ILE A 124 0.88 9.56 10.91
C ILE A 124 1.88 10.48 11.56
N ILE A 125 2.59 9.94 12.53
CA ILE A 125 3.72 10.63 13.13
C ILE A 125 4.85 9.66 12.87
N SER A 126 5.89 10.05 12.15
CA SER A 126 6.97 9.12 11.85
C SER A 126 8.33 9.78 11.75
N CYS A 127 9.35 9.02 12.02
CA CYS A 127 10.71 9.48 11.81
C CYS A 127 11.61 8.26 11.59
N ILE A 128 12.77 8.52 11.01
CA ILE A 128 13.81 7.51 10.83
C ILE A 128 15.00 8.00 11.62
N LYS A 129 15.62 7.10 12.39
CA LYS A 129 16.77 7.44 13.19
C LYS A 129 17.95 6.57 12.80
N ASP A 130 19.16 7.11 12.97
CA ASP A 130 20.36 6.32 12.70
C ASP A 130 20.74 5.56 13.97
N LYS A 131 21.87 4.85 13.96
CA LYS A 131 22.23 4.02 15.08
C LYS A 131 22.59 4.82 16.30
N GLU A 132 22.86 6.11 16.16
CA GLU A 132 23.13 6.93 17.32
C GLU A 132 21.85 7.61 17.77
N ASN A 133 20.71 7.16 17.24
CA ASN A 133 19.42 7.69 17.64
C ASN A 133 19.19 9.11 17.14
N LYS A 134 19.95 9.54 16.15
CA LYS A 134 19.77 10.85 15.61
C LYS A 134 18.71 10.79 14.52
N ILE A 135 17.82 11.74 14.47
CA ILE A 135 16.77 11.75 13.46
C ILE A 135 17.35 12.16 12.12
N ILE A 136 17.20 11.33 11.13
CA ILE A 136 17.69 11.65 9.81
C ILE A 136 16.54 11.98 8.87
N SER A 137 15.31 11.72 9.24
CA SER A 137 14.17 12.01 8.41
C SER A 137 12.93 12.01 9.27
N GLY A 138 11.97 12.86 8.94
CA GLY A 138 10.71 12.91 9.66
C GLY A 138 10.77 13.76 10.92
N ASP A 139 9.67 13.79 11.65
CA ASP A 139 9.59 14.60 12.84
C ASP A 139 8.70 13.87 13.86
N PRO A 140 9.27 13.36 14.95
CA PRO A 140 8.48 12.59 15.90
C PRO A 140 7.50 13.43 16.72
N GLU A 141 7.54 14.75 16.53
CA GLU A 141 6.65 15.62 17.26
C GLU A 141 5.51 16.15 16.43
N LYS A 142 5.42 15.81 15.18
CA LYS A 142 4.38 16.36 14.32
C LYS A 142 3.59 15.35 13.55
N VAL A 143 2.30 15.59 13.48
CA VAL A 143 1.42 14.76 12.67
C VAL A 143 1.61 15.19 11.21
N LYS A 144 1.74 14.23 10.35
CA LYS A 144 1.95 14.48 8.96
C LYS A 144 0.83 13.85 8.14
N LYS A 145 0.36 14.53 7.12
CA LYS A 145 -0.66 13.98 6.24
C LYS A 145 0.03 13.25 5.09
N VAL A 146 -0.41 12.04 4.83
CA VAL A 146 0.21 11.20 3.82
C VAL A 146 -0.83 10.82 2.78
N HIS A 147 -0.45 10.87 1.51
CA HIS A 147 -1.32 10.46 0.41
C HIS A 147 -0.72 9.24 -0.27
N ASP A 148 -1.46 8.17 -0.33
CA ASP A 148 -0.99 6.94 -0.96
C ASP A 148 -2.04 6.43 -1.94
N VAL A 149 -1.60 5.93 -3.08
CA VAL A 149 -2.50 5.33 -4.04
C VAL A 149 -2.06 3.88 -4.18
N TRP A 150 -2.88 2.97 -3.75
CA TRP A 150 -2.53 1.55 -3.73
C TRP A 150 -3.49 0.76 -4.60
N LYS A 151 -2.98 -0.31 -5.19
CA LYS A 151 -3.81 -1.15 -6.03
C LYS A 151 -3.88 -2.54 -5.42
N PHE A 152 -5.08 -3.06 -5.29
CA PHE A 152 -5.31 -4.38 -4.74
C PHE A 152 -5.92 -5.27 -5.82
N SER A 153 -5.70 -6.56 -5.72
CA SER A 153 -6.33 -7.47 -6.66
C SER A 153 -6.89 -8.70 -5.97
N LYS A 154 -7.86 -9.30 -6.59
CA LYS A 154 -8.46 -10.50 -6.09
C LYS A 154 -8.78 -11.40 -7.26
N ASP A 155 -8.47 -12.69 -7.13
CA ASP A 155 -8.74 -13.65 -8.17
C ASP A 155 -10.10 -14.26 -7.83
N SER A 156 -11.08 -14.11 -8.70
CA SER A 156 -12.41 -14.60 -8.44
C SER A 156 -12.47 -16.12 -8.33
N ARG A 157 -11.44 -16.82 -8.83
CA ARG A 157 -11.43 -18.25 -8.75
C ARG A 157 -10.81 -18.73 -7.44
N SER A 158 -10.16 -17.86 -6.70
CA SER A 158 -9.47 -18.26 -5.50
C SER A 158 -10.43 -18.45 -4.35
N LYS A 159 -10.15 -19.42 -3.49
CA LYS A 159 -10.99 -19.62 -2.34
C LYS A 159 -10.55 -18.68 -1.25
N ASN A 160 -9.40 -18.03 -1.43
CA ASN A 160 -8.89 -17.11 -0.44
C ASN A 160 -9.71 -15.84 -0.57
N PRO A 161 -10.43 -15.42 0.45
CA PRO A 161 -11.24 -14.21 0.37
C PRO A 161 -10.44 -12.94 0.46
N ASN A 162 -9.17 -13.01 0.74
CA ASN A 162 -8.37 -11.81 0.92
C ASN A 162 -7.90 -11.19 -0.37
N TRP A 163 -7.82 -9.87 -0.35
CA TRP A 163 -7.26 -9.15 -1.47
C TRP A 163 -5.76 -9.01 -1.26
N LEU A 164 -5.01 -8.92 -2.33
CA LEU A 164 -3.58 -8.75 -2.24
C LEU A 164 -3.19 -7.37 -2.74
N LEU A 165 -2.25 -6.75 -2.06
CA LEU A 165 -1.71 -5.47 -2.50
C LEU A 165 -0.74 -5.80 -3.64
N ILE A 166 -0.95 -5.19 -4.80
CA ILE A 166 -0.11 -5.47 -5.97
C ILE A 166 0.68 -4.25 -6.42
N ASP A 167 0.38 -3.07 -5.92
CA ASP A 167 1.15 -1.89 -6.32
C ASP A 167 0.93 -0.76 -5.32
N THR A 168 1.94 0.07 -5.12
CA THR A 168 1.84 1.25 -4.26
C THR A 168 2.39 2.45 -4.99
N GLN A 169 1.78 3.61 -4.76
CA GLN A 169 2.25 4.83 -5.34
C GLN A 169 1.91 5.97 -4.41
N ALA A 170 2.48 7.12 -4.60
CA ALA A 170 2.15 8.28 -3.77
C ALA A 170 1.49 9.37 -4.56
#